data_4b0ccc11f0e0ea8a1dcf1bb47da16ac3
#
_entry.id   4b0ccc11f0e0ea8a1dcf1bb47da16ac3
#
_cell.length_a   1.000
_cell.length_b   1.000
_cell.length_c   1.000
_cell.angle_alpha   90.00
_cell.angle_beta   90.00
_cell.angle_gamma   90.00
#
_symmetry.space_group_name_H-M   'P 1'
#
loop_
_entity.id
_entity.type
_entity.pdbx_description
1 polymer ?
#
loop_
_entity_poly.entity_id
_entity_poly.type
_entity_poly.pdbx_seq_one_letter_code
_entity_poly.pdbx_strand_id
1 'polypeptide(L)'
;MENKNICIVYSHTKVGDLIWQLPYIKAISLYHKKNIVLITREETRAKIIFKDLDYIEVVKYNQFRKNINYWIDTFKLFKFLKSGYFSHLYVLDKISRPAIAAKFAGIKNIIGPGLGNQKKWLTCKNFFNEEDWNLTYSDQSQKLLLLNNISVKNIFPELKINFERDDININIKKIDNKIISFGIDSSEEFRMW
;
A
#
# COMPACT_ATOMS: atom_id res chain seq x y z
N MET A 1 -26.98 1.97 8.49
CA MET A 1 -26.09 1.67 7.33
C MET A 1 -24.96 0.82 7.85
N GLU A 2 -24.73 -0.37 7.29
CA GLU A 2 -23.60 -1.22 7.70
C GLU A 2 -22.27 -0.48 7.51
N ASN A 3 -21.46 -0.48 8.54
CA ASN A 3 -20.16 0.22 8.55
C ASN A 3 -19.12 -0.61 7.77
N LYS A 4 -19.20 -0.56 6.43
CA LYS A 4 -18.32 -1.33 5.54
C LYS A 4 -16.90 -0.77 5.52
N ASN A 5 -15.91 -1.65 5.60
CA ASN A 5 -14.49 -1.32 5.64
C ASN A 5 -13.93 -0.91 4.27
N ILE A 6 -12.79 -0.24 4.28
CA ILE A 6 -12.01 0.12 3.09
C ILE A 6 -10.74 -0.71 3.06
N CYS A 7 -10.47 -1.35 1.94
CA CYS A 7 -9.27 -2.16 1.74
C CYS A 7 -8.35 -1.53 0.70
N ILE A 8 -7.05 -1.54 0.98
CA ILE A 8 -6.01 -1.15 0.04
C ILE A 8 -5.05 -2.31 -0.15
N VAL A 9 -4.66 -2.59 -1.39
CA VAL A 9 -3.66 -3.61 -1.73
C VAL A 9 -2.47 -2.96 -2.41
N TYR A 10 -1.27 -3.29 -1.90
CA TYR A 10 0.01 -2.96 -2.50
C TYR A 10 0.94 -4.17 -2.44
N SER A 11 1.33 -4.72 -3.60
CA SER A 11 1.96 -6.03 -3.68
C SER A 11 3.48 -6.02 -3.86
N HIS A 12 4.11 -4.86 -3.89
CA HIS A 12 5.58 -4.75 -3.97
C HIS A 12 6.24 -5.20 -2.68
N THR A 13 7.49 -5.65 -2.78
CA THR A 13 8.26 -6.20 -1.64
C THR A 13 9.09 -5.14 -0.93
N LYS A 14 9.42 -4.05 -1.61
CA LYS A 14 10.33 -3.03 -1.09
C LYS A 14 9.64 -2.16 -0.05
N VAL A 15 10.29 -2.00 1.10
CA VAL A 15 9.80 -1.17 2.21
C VAL A 15 9.68 0.31 1.81
N GLY A 16 10.71 0.85 1.15
CA GLY A 16 10.73 2.23 0.69
C GLY A 16 9.57 2.55 -0.25
N ASP A 17 9.28 1.67 -1.22
CA ASP A 17 8.16 1.85 -2.15
C ASP A 17 6.82 1.91 -1.41
N LEU A 18 6.64 1.08 -0.35
CA LEU A 18 5.43 1.10 0.46
C LEU A 18 5.34 2.38 1.31
N ILE A 19 6.45 2.87 1.85
CA ILE A 19 6.48 4.13 2.60
C ILE A 19 6.02 5.28 1.69
N TRP A 20 6.45 5.32 0.43
CA TRP A 20 5.99 6.30 -0.55
C TRP A 20 4.50 6.20 -0.88
N GLN A 21 3.81 5.12 -0.50
CA GLN A 21 2.36 5.00 -0.64
C GLN A 21 1.57 5.62 0.52
N LEU A 22 2.21 5.95 1.65
CA LEU A 22 1.51 6.46 2.85
C LEU A 22 0.66 7.72 2.61
N PRO A 23 1.11 8.73 1.84
CA PRO A 23 0.28 9.90 1.54
C PRO A 23 -1.04 9.53 0.86
N TYR A 24 -0.99 8.55 -0.04
CA TYR A 24 -2.15 8.09 -0.82
C TYR A 24 -3.08 7.23 0.02
N ILE A 25 -2.54 6.36 0.88
CA ILE A 25 -3.30 5.58 1.85
C ILE A 25 -4.03 6.52 2.82
N LYS A 26 -3.34 7.54 3.35
CA LYS A 26 -3.91 8.57 4.22
C LYS A 26 -5.01 9.36 3.50
N ALA A 27 -4.81 9.74 2.24
CA ALA A 27 -5.82 10.45 1.45
C ALA A 27 -7.10 9.62 1.25
N ILE A 28 -6.97 8.31 0.97
CA ILE A 28 -8.12 7.39 0.86
C ILE A 28 -8.85 7.29 2.21
N SER A 29 -8.12 7.16 3.32
CA SER A 29 -8.70 7.13 4.67
C SER A 29 -9.51 8.40 4.97
N LEU A 30 -8.94 9.56 4.71
CA LEU A 30 -9.60 10.85 4.92
C LEU A 30 -10.82 11.04 4.02
N TYR A 31 -10.75 10.63 2.75
CA TYR A 31 -11.87 10.71 1.81
C TYR A 31 -13.07 9.88 2.27
N HIS A 32 -12.83 8.68 2.76
CA HIS A 32 -13.88 7.80 3.26
C HIS A 32 -14.23 8.03 4.73
N LYS A 33 -13.46 8.84 5.45
CA LYS A 33 -13.56 9.04 6.92
C LYS A 33 -13.53 7.71 7.67
N LYS A 34 -12.60 6.83 7.29
CA LYS A 34 -12.46 5.47 7.82
C LYS A 34 -11.01 5.04 7.87
N ASN A 35 -10.69 4.22 8.86
CA ASN A 35 -9.41 3.55 8.90
C ASN A 35 -9.31 2.48 7.81
N ILE A 36 -8.09 2.20 7.39
CA ILE A 36 -7.79 1.37 6.24
C ILE A 36 -7.35 -0.02 6.69
N VAL A 37 -7.83 -1.04 6.00
CA VAL A 37 -7.24 -2.37 6.02
C VAL A 37 -6.24 -2.46 4.88
N LEU A 38 -4.94 -2.53 5.22
CA LEU A 38 -3.86 -2.62 4.25
C LEU A 38 -3.47 -4.08 4.02
N ILE A 39 -3.46 -4.51 2.77
CA ILE A 39 -2.92 -5.82 2.36
C ILE A 39 -1.62 -5.60 1.60
N THR A 40 -0.55 -6.17 2.11
CA THR A 40 0.78 -6.06 1.51
C THR A 40 1.58 -7.35 1.71
N ARG A 41 2.83 -7.36 1.28
CA ARG A 41 3.74 -8.50 1.48
C ARG A 41 4.40 -8.44 2.85
N GLU A 42 4.78 -9.60 3.38
CA GLU A 42 5.46 -9.71 4.67
C GLU A 42 6.85 -9.04 4.66
N GLU A 43 7.53 -9.09 3.53
CA GLU A 43 8.86 -8.51 3.32
C GLU A 43 8.87 -6.98 3.56
N THR A 44 7.71 -6.32 3.43
CA THR A 44 7.56 -4.88 3.73
C THR A 44 7.63 -4.55 5.22
N ARG A 45 7.50 -5.54 6.12
CA ARG A 45 7.44 -5.38 7.57
C ARG A 45 6.41 -4.33 8.05
N ALA A 46 5.38 -4.09 7.24
CA ALA A 46 4.40 -3.01 7.43
C ALA A 46 3.71 -3.04 8.81
N LYS A 47 3.49 -4.23 9.41
CA LYS A 47 2.90 -4.34 10.75
C LYS A 47 3.74 -3.67 11.84
N ILE A 48 5.06 -3.69 11.69
CA ILE A 48 5.99 -3.08 12.66
C ILE A 48 6.11 -1.59 12.36
N ILE A 49 6.34 -1.23 11.08
CA ILE A 49 6.65 0.13 10.67
C ILE A 49 5.43 1.04 10.80
N PHE A 50 4.22 0.53 10.56
CA PHE A 50 2.98 1.30 10.54
C PHE A 50 2.11 1.15 11.80
N LYS A 51 2.64 0.52 12.86
CA LYS A 51 1.91 0.24 14.10
C LYS A 51 1.30 1.50 14.76
N ASP A 52 1.97 2.65 14.60
CA ASP A 52 1.58 3.92 15.22
C ASP A 52 0.82 4.88 14.26
N LEU A 53 0.41 4.39 13.08
CA LEU A 53 -0.37 5.15 12.13
C LEU A 53 -1.87 4.96 12.40
N ASP A 54 -2.52 5.99 12.89
CA ASP A 54 -3.92 6.00 13.33
C ASP A 54 -4.94 5.73 12.21
N TYR A 55 -4.57 5.97 10.96
CA TYR A 55 -5.42 5.73 9.78
C TYR A 55 -5.28 4.32 9.17
N ILE A 56 -4.40 3.47 9.71
CA ILE A 56 -4.28 2.05 9.32
C ILE A 56 -4.72 1.18 10.49
N GLU A 57 -5.90 0.57 10.36
CA GLU A 57 -6.48 -0.27 11.41
C GLU A 57 -5.84 -1.67 11.44
N VAL A 58 -5.67 -2.28 10.27
CA VAL A 58 -5.14 -3.64 10.13
C VAL A 58 -4.17 -3.73 8.97
N VAL A 59 -3.03 -4.37 9.23
CA VAL A 59 -2.12 -4.82 8.16
C VAL A 59 -2.24 -6.34 8.01
N LYS A 60 -2.68 -6.79 6.82
CA LYS A 60 -2.77 -8.21 6.46
C LYS A 60 -1.68 -8.56 5.46
N TYR A 61 -0.93 -9.62 5.71
CA TYR A 61 0.06 -10.10 4.75
C TYR A 61 -0.54 -11.11 3.76
N ASN A 62 -0.18 -10.95 2.48
CA ASN A 62 -0.42 -11.91 1.41
C ASN A 62 0.84 -12.01 0.55
N GLN A 63 1.28 -13.21 0.28
CA GLN A 63 2.56 -13.44 -0.40
C GLN A 63 2.53 -13.12 -1.90
N PHE A 64 1.35 -13.10 -2.51
CA PHE A 64 1.20 -12.86 -3.96
C PHE A 64 2.15 -13.70 -4.81
N ARG A 65 2.39 -14.96 -4.41
CA ARG A 65 3.30 -15.87 -5.11
C ARG A 65 2.82 -16.19 -6.52
N LYS A 66 3.77 -16.56 -7.38
CA LYS A 66 3.51 -17.03 -8.73
C LYS A 66 3.34 -18.58 -8.73
N ASN A 67 3.18 -19.17 -9.89
CA ASN A 67 3.10 -20.61 -10.10
C ASN A 67 1.87 -21.25 -9.40
N ILE A 68 2.00 -22.49 -8.94
CA ILE A 68 0.90 -23.26 -8.32
C ILE A 68 0.31 -22.57 -7.09
N ASN A 69 1.12 -21.83 -6.34
CA ASN A 69 0.69 -21.06 -5.18
C ASN A 69 -0.17 -19.84 -5.53
N TYR A 70 -0.25 -19.48 -6.81
CA TYR A 70 -1.07 -18.36 -7.29
C TYR A 70 -2.52 -18.49 -6.84
N TRP A 71 -3.12 -19.65 -7.08
CA TRP A 71 -4.52 -19.90 -6.75
C TRP A 71 -4.76 -19.99 -5.25
N ILE A 72 -3.83 -20.60 -4.50
CA ILE A 72 -3.91 -20.70 -3.04
C ILE A 72 -3.92 -19.29 -2.42
N ASP A 73 -2.99 -18.43 -2.82
CA ASP A 73 -2.92 -17.06 -2.30
C ASP A 73 -4.13 -16.22 -2.72
N THR A 74 -4.63 -16.44 -3.95
CA THR A 74 -5.84 -15.78 -4.44
C THR A 74 -7.08 -16.21 -3.65
N PHE A 75 -7.19 -17.49 -3.33
CA PHE A 75 -8.31 -18.01 -2.54
C PHE A 75 -8.27 -17.54 -1.08
N LYS A 76 -7.08 -17.48 -0.48
CA LYS A 76 -6.90 -16.89 0.85
C LYS A 76 -7.32 -15.42 0.87
N LEU A 77 -6.92 -14.67 -0.16
CA LEU A 77 -7.30 -13.28 -0.33
C LEU A 77 -8.82 -13.13 -0.51
N PHE A 78 -9.43 -13.95 -1.37
CA PHE A 78 -10.89 -13.99 -1.55
C PHE A 78 -11.64 -14.23 -0.24
N LYS A 79 -11.25 -15.28 0.53
CA LYS A 79 -11.88 -15.56 1.83
C LYS A 79 -11.80 -14.37 2.78
N PHE A 80 -10.63 -13.74 2.87
CA PHE A 80 -10.43 -12.56 3.71
C PHE A 80 -11.31 -11.38 3.25
N LEU A 81 -11.34 -11.09 1.96
CA LEU A 81 -12.15 -10.00 1.41
C LEU A 81 -13.65 -10.25 1.59
N LYS A 82 -14.10 -11.49 1.47
CA LYS A 82 -15.50 -11.87 1.66
C LYS A 82 -15.95 -11.73 3.11
N SER A 83 -15.10 -12.12 4.07
CA SER A 83 -15.43 -12.04 5.50
C SER A 83 -15.30 -10.63 6.09
N GLY A 84 -14.56 -9.72 5.47
CA GLY A 84 -14.25 -8.40 6.02
C GLY A 84 -15.26 -7.30 5.71
N TYR A 85 -16.38 -7.60 5.01
CA TYR A 85 -17.44 -6.64 4.68
C TYR A 85 -16.93 -5.33 4.07
N PHE A 86 -16.12 -5.42 3.02
CA PHE A 86 -15.54 -4.27 2.35
C PHE A 86 -16.51 -3.63 1.36
N SER A 87 -16.56 -2.29 1.34
CA SER A 87 -17.28 -1.51 0.31
C SER A 87 -16.40 -1.14 -0.88
N HIS A 88 -15.12 -0.91 -0.62
CA HIS A 88 -14.13 -0.47 -1.60
C HIS A 88 -12.85 -1.30 -1.47
N LEU A 89 -12.26 -1.62 -2.63
CA LEU A 89 -10.90 -2.10 -2.75
C LEU A 89 -10.12 -1.17 -3.66
N TYR A 90 -9.00 -0.66 -3.19
CA TYR A 90 -8.02 0.08 -3.98
C TYR A 90 -6.81 -0.82 -4.25
N VAL A 91 -6.45 -0.99 -5.53
CA VAL A 91 -5.23 -1.70 -5.93
C VAL A 91 -4.25 -0.65 -6.42
N LEU A 92 -3.19 -0.38 -5.67
CA LEU A 92 -2.22 0.68 -5.99
C LEU A 92 -1.12 0.24 -6.96
N ASP A 93 -1.22 -0.96 -7.48
CA ASP A 93 -0.27 -1.52 -8.45
C ASP A 93 -0.98 -2.22 -9.62
N LYS A 94 -0.18 -2.78 -10.54
CA LYS A 94 -0.67 -3.37 -11.80
C LYS A 94 -1.18 -4.81 -11.71
N ILE A 95 -1.16 -5.44 -10.53
CA ILE A 95 -1.59 -6.85 -10.44
C ILE A 95 -3.11 -7.01 -10.51
N SER A 96 -3.57 -7.98 -11.29
CA SER A 96 -5.01 -8.24 -11.45
C SER A 96 -5.62 -9.06 -10.31
N ARG A 97 -4.83 -9.84 -9.61
CA ARG A 97 -5.29 -10.82 -8.61
C ARG A 97 -6.17 -10.24 -7.51
N PRO A 98 -5.85 -9.10 -6.87
CA PRO A 98 -6.71 -8.52 -5.86
C PRO A 98 -8.07 -8.09 -6.42
N ALA A 99 -8.09 -7.55 -7.64
CA ALA A 99 -9.32 -7.15 -8.30
C ALA A 99 -10.21 -8.38 -8.63
N ILE A 100 -9.61 -9.50 -9.08
CA ILE A 100 -10.30 -10.78 -9.30
C ILE A 100 -10.92 -11.26 -7.97
N ALA A 101 -10.13 -11.38 -6.92
CA ALA A 101 -10.60 -11.83 -5.61
C ALA A 101 -11.73 -10.95 -5.07
N ALA A 102 -11.61 -9.63 -5.22
CA ALA A 102 -12.62 -8.67 -4.80
C ALA A 102 -13.94 -8.80 -5.57
N LYS A 103 -13.87 -9.01 -6.89
CA LYS A 103 -15.04 -9.21 -7.72
C LYS A 103 -15.84 -10.44 -7.28
N PHE A 104 -15.15 -11.56 -7.04
CA PHE A 104 -15.80 -12.79 -6.52
C PHE A 104 -16.27 -12.63 -5.08
N ALA A 105 -15.62 -11.79 -4.26
CA ALA A 105 -16.09 -11.48 -2.91
C ALA A 105 -17.31 -10.57 -2.88
N GLY A 106 -17.74 -10.02 -4.03
CA GLY A 106 -18.92 -9.15 -4.14
C GLY A 106 -18.65 -7.70 -3.75
N ILE A 107 -17.38 -7.26 -3.76
CA ILE A 107 -17.03 -5.86 -3.51
C ILE A 107 -17.50 -5.01 -4.69
N LYS A 108 -18.30 -3.97 -4.39
CA LYS A 108 -18.95 -3.14 -5.43
C LYS A 108 -17.99 -2.15 -6.09
N ASN A 109 -17.07 -1.58 -5.32
CA ASN A 109 -16.14 -0.55 -5.79
C ASN A 109 -14.72 -1.11 -5.81
N ILE A 110 -14.24 -1.46 -6.98
CA ILE A 110 -12.89 -1.99 -7.20
C ILE A 110 -12.14 -1.01 -8.08
N ILE A 111 -11.16 -0.34 -7.52
CA ILE A 111 -10.43 0.78 -8.12
C ILE A 111 -8.97 0.37 -8.30
N GLY A 112 -8.44 0.65 -9.47
CA GLY A 112 -7.05 0.35 -9.80
C GLY A 112 -6.63 0.99 -11.12
N PRO A 113 -5.35 0.96 -11.48
CA PRO A 113 -4.82 1.64 -12.66
C PRO A 113 -5.32 1.08 -14.00
N GLY A 114 -5.77 -0.17 -14.04
CA GLY A 114 -6.40 -0.74 -15.25
C GLY A 114 -5.43 -1.28 -16.29
N LEU A 115 -4.22 -1.70 -15.90
CA LEU A 115 -3.26 -2.29 -16.84
C LEU A 115 -3.67 -3.68 -17.32
N GLY A 116 -3.63 -3.88 -18.63
CA GLY A 116 -3.86 -5.18 -19.26
C GLY A 116 -5.14 -5.85 -18.78
N ASN A 117 -5.03 -7.08 -18.30
CA ASN A 117 -6.17 -7.86 -17.82
C ASN A 117 -6.81 -7.34 -16.53
N GLN A 118 -6.15 -6.45 -15.78
CA GLN A 118 -6.72 -5.87 -14.56
C GLN A 118 -8.01 -5.10 -14.86
N LYS A 119 -8.05 -4.36 -15.98
CA LYS A 119 -9.19 -3.53 -16.41
C LYS A 119 -10.52 -4.28 -16.41
N LYS A 120 -10.53 -5.58 -16.77
CA LYS A 120 -11.72 -6.43 -16.82
C LYS A 120 -12.38 -6.66 -15.46
N TRP A 121 -11.63 -6.48 -14.37
CA TRP A 121 -12.02 -6.80 -13.00
C TRP A 121 -12.32 -5.58 -12.14
N LEU A 122 -11.96 -4.39 -12.65
CA LEU A 122 -12.23 -3.13 -11.98
C LEU A 122 -13.67 -2.68 -12.21
N THR A 123 -14.17 -1.84 -11.32
CA THR A 123 -15.50 -1.21 -11.45
C THR A 123 -15.41 0.29 -11.67
N CYS A 124 -14.24 0.91 -11.45
CA CYS A 124 -13.99 2.29 -11.87
C CYS A 124 -14.02 2.42 -13.39
N LYS A 125 -14.35 3.61 -13.88
CA LYS A 125 -14.44 3.88 -15.34
C LYS A 125 -13.16 4.55 -15.88
N ASN A 126 -12.39 5.18 -15.03
CA ASN A 126 -11.19 5.94 -15.40
C ASN A 126 -9.95 5.09 -15.17
N PHE A 127 -9.18 4.88 -16.23
CA PHE A 127 -7.97 4.06 -16.22
C PHE A 127 -6.77 4.88 -16.70
N PHE A 128 -5.59 4.37 -16.48
CA PHE A 128 -4.36 4.91 -17.02
C PHE A 128 -4.34 4.79 -18.55
N ASN A 129 -3.74 5.78 -19.19
CA ASN A 129 -3.33 5.72 -20.60
C ASN A 129 -1.91 5.12 -20.70
N GLU A 130 -1.38 4.99 -21.94
CA GLU A 130 -0.05 4.39 -22.16
C GLU A 130 1.07 5.23 -21.56
N GLU A 131 0.97 6.55 -21.55
CA GLU A 131 1.97 7.46 -21.01
C GLU A 131 2.08 7.36 -19.48
N ASP A 132 0.96 7.12 -18.80
CA ASP A 132 0.89 7.03 -17.34
C ASP A 132 1.73 5.87 -16.76
N TRP A 133 2.10 4.88 -17.60
CA TRP A 133 2.93 3.75 -17.17
C TRP A 133 4.40 4.09 -17.02
N ASN A 134 4.84 5.21 -17.55
CA ASN A 134 6.20 5.72 -17.42
C ASN A 134 6.38 6.56 -16.14
N LEU A 135 5.30 6.84 -15.43
CA LEU A 135 5.34 7.56 -14.16
C LEU A 135 5.98 6.71 -13.05
N THR A 136 6.55 7.36 -12.06
CA THR A 136 7.01 6.69 -10.83
C THR A 136 5.83 6.05 -10.09
N TYR A 137 6.07 5.07 -9.21
CA TYR A 137 5.01 4.44 -8.43
C TYR A 137 4.21 5.44 -7.58
N SER A 138 4.87 6.48 -7.07
CA SER A 138 4.23 7.56 -6.34
C SER A 138 3.29 8.36 -7.24
N ASP A 139 3.76 8.80 -8.41
CA ASP A 139 2.98 9.56 -9.36
C ASP A 139 1.81 8.74 -9.92
N GLN A 140 2.00 7.44 -10.15
CA GLN A 140 0.93 6.53 -10.54
C GLN A 140 -0.18 6.51 -9.49
N SER A 141 0.17 6.41 -8.21
CA SER A 141 -0.82 6.44 -7.13
C SER A 141 -1.52 7.79 -7.03
N GLN A 142 -0.80 8.89 -7.18
CA GLN A 142 -1.40 10.23 -7.24
C GLN A 142 -2.38 10.35 -8.39
N LYS A 143 -2.00 9.92 -9.59
CA LYS A 143 -2.85 9.92 -10.79
C LYS A 143 -4.10 9.07 -10.58
N LEU A 144 -3.95 7.87 -10.01
CA LEU A 144 -5.08 6.98 -9.72
C LEU A 144 -6.11 7.65 -8.81
N LEU A 145 -5.65 8.32 -7.76
CA LEU A 145 -6.53 9.01 -6.83
C LEU A 145 -7.24 10.20 -7.47
N LEU A 146 -6.52 11.00 -8.24
CA LEU A 146 -7.10 12.14 -8.99
C LEU A 146 -8.17 11.69 -9.97
N LEU A 147 -7.94 10.59 -10.72
CA LEU A 147 -8.93 10.00 -11.64
C LEU A 147 -10.22 9.53 -10.92
N ASN A 148 -10.14 9.29 -9.61
CA ASN A 148 -11.26 8.89 -8.76
C ASN A 148 -11.73 10.00 -7.80
N ASN A 149 -11.43 11.27 -8.11
CA ASN A 149 -11.83 12.46 -7.36
C ASN A 149 -11.34 12.49 -5.91
N ILE A 150 -10.21 11.88 -5.63
CA ILE A 150 -9.56 11.91 -4.33
C ILE A 150 -8.34 12.83 -4.41
N SER A 151 -8.38 13.94 -3.70
CA SER A 151 -7.26 14.89 -3.63
C SER A 151 -6.23 14.47 -2.59
N VAL A 152 -4.95 14.61 -2.94
CA VAL A 152 -3.82 14.37 -2.03
C VAL A 152 -3.23 15.73 -1.63
N LYS A 153 -3.35 16.09 -0.36
CA LYS A 153 -2.89 17.40 0.15
C LYS A 153 -1.37 17.44 0.36
N ASN A 154 -0.80 16.35 0.83
CA ASN A 154 0.64 16.22 1.05
C ASN A 154 1.11 14.93 0.37
N ILE A 155 2.13 15.04 -0.48
CA ILE A 155 2.72 13.92 -1.22
C ILE A 155 3.92 13.28 -0.50
N PHE A 156 4.40 13.90 0.58
CA PHE A 156 5.52 13.35 1.34
C PHE A 156 5.03 12.40 2.43
N PRO A 157 5.67 11.23 2.58
CA PRO A 157 5.31 10.29 3.63
C PRO A 157 5.67 10.82 5.01
N GLU A 158 4.75 10.65 5.95
CA GLU A 158 4.96 10.95 7.37
C GLU A 158 4.98 9.65 8.15
N LEU A 159 6.12 9.31 8.73
CA LEU A 159 6.28 8.20 9.66
C LEU A 159 6.50 8.73 11.07
N LYS A 160 5.70 8.23 12.01
CA LYS A 160 5.98 8.38 13.44
C LYS A 160 6.75 7.13 13.86
N ILE A 161 8.06 7.23 13.98
CA ILE A 161 8.89 6.14 14.49
C ILE A 161 9.23 6.49 15.93
N ASN A 162 8.56 5.85 16.87
CA ASN A 162 8.95 5.87 18.27
C ASN A 162 10.10 4.88 18.43
N PHE A 163 11.33 5.36 18.39
CA PHE A 163 12.46 4.59 18.86
C PHE A 163 12.39 4.55 20.40
N GLU A 164 12.09 3.41 20.97
CA GLU A 164 12.46 3.15 22.35
C GLU A 164 13.99 3.17 22.39
N ARG A 165 14.55 4.11 23.11
CA ARG A 165 15.99 4.44 23.14
C ARG A 165 16.89 3.31 23.66
N ASP A 166 16.30 2.24 24.18
CA ASP A 166 17.02 1.19 24.89
C ASP A 166 17.84 0.26 23.98
N ASP A 167 17.52 0.19 22.69
CA ASP A 167 18.20 -0.70 21.74
C ASP A 167 19.31 -0.03 20.93
N ILE A 168 19.48 1.28 21.01
CA ILE A 168 20.51 2.00 20.27
C ILE A 168 21.52 2.58 21.27
N ASN A 169 22.56 1.83 21.56
CA ASN A 169 23.70 2.29 22.37
C ASN A 169 24.58 3.27 21.55
N ILE A 170 23.94 4.29 20.96
CA ILE A 170 24.65 5.37 20.29
C ILE A 170 24.90 6.46 21.33
N ASN A 171 26.14 6.52 21.83
CA ASN A 171 26.65 7.65 22.62
C ASN A 171 26.74 8.90 21.71
N ILE A 172 25.60 9.43 21.29
CA ILE A 172 25.54 10.75 20.66
C ILE A 172 25.71 11.75 21.81
N LYS A 173 26.96 12.13 22.09
CA LYS A 173 27.23 13.35 22.85
C LYS A 173 26.43 14.47 22.18
N LYS A 174 25.75 15.31 22.98
CA LYS A 174 25.10 16.53 22.47
C LYS A 174 26.15 17.30 21.63
N ILE A 175 26.02 17.20 20.32
CA ILE A 175 26.85 17.92 19.37
C ILE A 175 25.97 19.07 18.89
N ASP A 176 26.36 20.30 19.17
CA ASP A 176 25.68 21.51 18.65
C ASP A 176 25.85 21.67 17.12
N ASN A 177 26.32 20.65 16.45
CA ASN A 177 26.61 20.63 15.01
C ASN A 177 25.54 19.84 14.24
N LYS A 178 25.39 20.13 12.97
CA LYS A 178 24.54 19.39 12.05
C LYS A 178 24.99 17.94 11.98
N ILE A 179 24.07 17.01 12.23
CA ILE A 179 24.32 15.57 12.10
C ILE A 179 24.01 15.15 10.68
N ILE A 180 24.97 14.52 10.01
CA ILE A 180 24.81 13.89 8.71
C ILE A 180 24.84 12.39 8.94
N SER A 181 23.79 11.67 8.58
CA SER A 181 23.73 10.21 8.62
C SER A 181 23.83 9.63 7.22
N PHE A 182 24.59 8.55 7.08
CA PHE A 182 24.71 7.79 5.85
C PHE A 182 24.10 6.41 6.03
N GLY A 183 23.18 6.02 5.13
CA GLY A 183 22.73 4.65 5.02
C GLY A 183 23.68 3.88 4.12
N ILE A 184 24.41 2.92 4.68
CA ILE A 184 25.44 2.13 3.97
C ILE A 184 24.93 0.75 3.53
N ASP A 185 23.69 0.42 3.81
CA ASP A 185 23.11 -0.90 3.52
C ASP A 185 21.95 -0.83 2.52
N SER A 186 21.80 -1.87 1.74
CA SER A 186 20.75 -2.02 0.74
C SER A 186 20.27 -3.47 0.68
N SER A 187 19.03 -3.66 0.27
CA SER A 187 18.46 -5.00 0.01
C SER A 187 19.06 -5.67 -1.24
N GLU A 188 19.90 -4.99 -1.98
CA GLU A 188 20.53 -5.46 -3.22
C GLU A 188 22.02 -5.18 -3.15
N GLU A 189 22.85 -6.24 -3.30
CA GLU A 189 24.32 -6.21 -3.16
C GLU A 189 24.99 -5.10 -3.99
N PHE A 190 24.53 -4.89 -5.24
CA PHE A 190 25.09 -3.87 -6.14
C PHE A 190 24.76 -2.42 -5.72
N ARG A 191 23.96 -2.22 -4.68
CA ARG A 191 23.63 -0.91 -4.10
C ARG A 191 24.28 -0.68 -2.74
N MET A 192 25.09 -1.61 -2.27
CA MET A 192 25.90 -1.41 -1.07
C MET A 192 27.09 -0.52 -1.38
N TRP A 193 27.39 0.40 -0.48
CA TRP A 193 28.54 1.32 -0.56
C TRP A 193 29.76 0.72 0.12
#